data_cfe4d4a8531a176c7af52e9abc42a01f
#
_entry.id   cfe4d4a8531a176c7af52e9abc42a01f
#
_cell.length_a   1.000
_cell.length_b   1.000
_cell.length_c   1.000
_cell.angle_alpha   90.00
_cell.angle_beta   90.00
_cell.angle_gamma   90.00
#
_symmetry.space_group_name_H-M   'P 1'
#
loop_
_entity.id
_entity.type
_entity.pdbx_description
1 polymer ?
#
loop_
_entity_poly.entity_id
_entity_poly.type
_entity_poly.pdbx_seq_one_letter_code
_entity_poly.pdbx_strand_id
1 'polypeptide(L)'
;MTPETLLASLHLIMPELILAVGALVLLMVGVFSGQKSATTVMGLAVALLIAAGLWMILVPAEGEAFGGAYKADGFARFMKALALIGSITAMIMAVGHARRDHLDKFEFPVLLVLATLGIMLMISANDLISLYLSLELQSLALYVVAAINRDSLRSTEAGLKYFVLGSLSSGMLLYGMSLVYGFTGNIGFDEIAAVMAAGEPGLGLIFGLVFILAGLAFKISAVPFHMWTPDVYEGAPTPVTAFLAAAPKIGAMAIVVRIVIDAFLPVFAEWQQIIVFIAIASMLLGSFAAIGQRNIKRLMAYSSIGHMGYALVGLAAGTETGVSGVITYMLIYLIMTLGTFACIMAMKQKEGGNVENIDDLAGLSTTKPFMAVVLTALMFSLAGIPPLAGFFGKYFVFVAAIEAKLYALAIIGVLASVVGAFYYLRIVKVMWFDEAKGEFSRIAGELRLVFGLSGLFVVGYVLVGGPLGTAAEAAAKTLFN
;
A
#
# COMPACT_ATOMS: atom_id res chain seq x y z
N MET A 1 16.37 17.39 26.28
CA MET A 1 16.95 17.34 24.94
C MET A 1 17.92 18.51 24.80
N THR A 2 19.20 18.26 24.54
CA THR A 2 20.17 19.33 24.30
C THR A 2 19.97 19.91 22.89
N PRO A 3 20.46 21.13 22.57
CA PRO A 3 20.39 21.68 21.22
C PRO A 3 21.05 20.77 20.17
N GLU A 4 22.15 20.10 20.53
CA GLU A 4 22.87 19.17 19.65
C GLU A 4 22.05 17.91 19.34
N THR A 5 21.39 17.32 20.36
CA THR A 5 20.51 16.15 20.16
C THR A 5 19.27 16.52 19.35
N LEU A 6 18.76 17.75 19.48
CA LEU A 6 17.66 18.24 18.66
C LEU A 6 18.05 18.37 17.20
N LEU A 7 19.22 18.96 16.92
CA LEU A 7 19.73 19.11 15.55
C LEU A 7 19.97 17.75 14.87
N ALA A 8 20.52 16.79 15.61
CA ALA A 8 20.70 15.42 15.11
C ALA A 8 19.33 14.75 14.80
N SER A 9 18.35 14.90 15.67
CA SER A 9 16.99 14.39 15.44
C SER A 9 16.33 15.06 14.23
N LEU A 10 16.47 16.37 14.05
CA LEU A 10 15.94 17.09 12.90
C LEU A 10 16.60 16.64 11.59
N HIS A 11 17.88 16.29 11.62
CA HIS A 11 18.57 15.77 10.44
C HIS A 11 18.01 14.41 10.00
N LEU A 12 17.70 13.52 10.95
CA LEU A 12 17.11 12.20 10.68
C LEU A 12 15.70 12.29 10.08
N ILE A 13 14.87 13.24 10.54
CA ILE A 13 13.48 13.43 10.10
C ILE A 13 13.35 14.44 8.94
N MET A 14 14.45 14.89 8.35
CA MET A 14 14.44 15.95 7.35
C MET A 14 13.49 15.66 6.15
N PRO A 15 13.40 14.45 5.58
CA PRO A 15 12.45 14.16 4.50
C PRO A 15 10.99 14.45 4.91
N GLU A 16 10.59 14.05 6.12
CA GLU A 16 9.26 14.29 6.65
C GLU A 16 9.05 15.78 6.96
N LEU A 17 10.07 16.46 7.46
CA LEU A 17 10.00 17.89 7.72
C LEU A 17 9.83 18.70 6.43
N ILE A 18 10.52 18.32 5.35
CA ILE A 18 10.32 18.89 4.00
C ILE A 18 8.84 18.75 3.61
N LEU A 19 8.24 17.56 3.77
CA LEU A 19 6.83 17.34 3.43
C LEU A 19 5.88 18.13 4.34
N ALA A 20 6.14 18.18 5.65
CA ALA A 20 5.29 18.87 6.60
C ALA A 20 5.24 20.39 6.33
N VAL A 21 6.41 21.02 6.24
CA VAL A 21 6.52 22.46 5.94
C VAL A 21 6.00 22.73 4.53
N GLY A 22 6.37 21.89 3.56
CA GLY A 22 5.92 22.01 2.19
C GLY A 22 4.41 21.93 2.06
N ALA A 23 3.73 21.02 2.77
CA ALA A 23 2.26 20.91 2.76
C ALA A 23 1.60 22.20 3.26
N LEU A 24 2.13 22.81 4.33
CA LEU A 24 1.63 24.10 4.84
C LEU A 24 1.84 25.23 3.83
N VAL A 25 3.00 25.29 3.18
CA VAL A 25 3.26 26.26 2.11
C VAL A 25 2.32 26.05 0.92
N LEU A 26 2.12 24.82 0.46
CA LEU A 26 1.20 24.48 -0.61
C LEU A 26 -0.24 24.88 -0.27
N LEU A 27 -0.65 24.66 0.96
CA LEU A 27 -1.98 25.09 1.45
C LEU A 27 -2.12 26.62 1.34
N MET A 28 -1.14 27.39 1.80
CA MET A 28 -1.15 28.84 1.69
C MET A 28 -1.19 29.31 0.23
N VAL A 29 -0.36 28.73 -0.64
CA VAL A 29 -0.37 29.01 -2.07
C VAL A 29 -1.77 28.74 -2.66
N GLY A 30 -2.40 27.62 -2.31
CA GLY A 30 -3.74 27.28 -2.77
C GLY A 30 -4.80 28.25 -2.29
N VAL A 31 -4.81 28.61 -1.01
CA VAL A 31 -5.77 29.54 -0.42
C VAL A 31 -5.70 30.93 -1.06
N PHE A 32 -4.49 31.49 -1.21
CA PHE A 32 -4.33 32.84 -1.77
C PHE A 32 -4.51 32.90 -3.29
N SER A 33 -4.23 31.80 -4.01
CA SER A 33 -4.36 31.76 -5.49
C SER A 33 -5.74 31.18 -5.94
N GLY A 34 -6.51 30.60 -5.02
CA GLY A 34 -7.82 30.02 -5.28
C GLY A 34 -7.79 28.74 -6.13
N GLN A 35 -8.96 28.21 -6.49
CA GLN A 35 -9.10 26.91 -7.16
C GLN A 35 -8.39 26.84 -8.54
N LYS A 36 -8.16 27.96 -9.20
CA LYS A 36 -7.39 27.99 -10.46
C LYS A 36 -5.95 27.51 -10.31
N SER A 37 -5.42 27.50 -9.09
CA SER A 37 -4.06 27.02 -8.78
C SER A 37 -3.93 25.49 -8.66
N ALA A 38 -5.04 24.74 -8.72
CA ALA A 38 -5.02 23.28 -8.48
C ALA A 38 -3.95 22.52 -9.27
N THR A 39 -3.79 22.83 -10.57
CA THR A 39 -2.73 22.21 -11.41
C THR A 39 -1.33 22.61 -10.98
N THR A 40 -1.11 23.87 -10.59
CA THR A 40 0.17 24.37 -10.10
C THR A 40 0.53 23.73 -8.76
N VAL A 41 -0.43 23.69 -7.83
CA VAL A 41 -0.25 23.05 -6.52
C VAL A 41 0.03 21.56 -6.69
N MET A 42 -0.61 20.87 -7.64
CA MET A 42 -0.32 19.47 -7.97
C MET A 42 1.14 19.29 -8.45
N GLY A 43 1.60 20.14 -9.37
CA GLY A 43 2.99 20.09 -9.85
C GLY A 43 4.01 20.35 -8.75
N LEU A 44 3.74 21.35 -7.89
CA LEU A 44 4.59 21.66 -6.73
C LEU A 44 4.58 20.54 -5.69
N ALA A 45 3.44 19.88 -5.47
CA ALA A 45 3.32 18.73 -4.57
C ALA A 45 4.15 17.54 -5.06
N VAL A 46 4.11 17.24 -6.36
CA VAL A 46 4.97 16.21 -6.96
C VAL A 46 6.44 16.58 -6.80
N ALA A 47 6.82 17.82 -7.08
CA ALA A 47 8.20 18.29 -6.90
C ALA A 47 8.66 18.20 -5.44
N LEU A 48 7.78 18.48 -4.48
CA LEU A 48 8.05 18.35 -3.06
C LEU A 48 8.32 16.90 -2.63
N LEU A 49 7.50 15.95 -3.11
CA LEU A 49 7.73 14.52 -2.87
C LEU A 49 9.05 14.04 -3.47
N ILE A 50 9.39 14.51 -4.69
CA ILE A 50 10.67 14.21 -5.33
C ILE A 50 11.82 14.79 -4.50
N ALA A 51 11.70 16.02 -4.02
CA ALA A 51 12.73 16.65 -3.18
C ALA A 51 12.99 15.88 -1.89
N ALA A 52 11.92 15.42 -1.20
CA ALA A 52 12.03 14.58 -0.01
C ALA A 52 12.72 13.24 -0.32
N GLY A 53 12.36 12.60 -1.43
CA GLY A 53 12.99 11.35 -1.89
C GLY A 53 14.47 11.53 -2.26
N LEU A 54 14.80 12.60 -2.97
CA LEU A 54 16.20 12.93 -3.30
C LEU A 54 17.03 13.20 -2.04
N TRP A 55 16.48 13.93 -1.06
CA TRP A 55 17.17 14.14 0.21
C TRP A 55 17.49 12.81 0.89
N MET A 56 16.53 11.91 0.98
CA MET A 56 16.69 10.60 1.62
C MET A 56 17.76 9.73 0.93
N ILE A 57 17.95 9.87 -0.40
CA ILE A 57 18.94 9.11 -1.17
C ILE A 57 20.32 9.77 -1.08
N LEU A 58 20.39 11.09 -1.20
CA LEU A 58 21.66 11.82 -1.27
C LEU A 58 22.30 12.07 0.10
N VAL A 59 21.48 12.11 1.16
CA VAL A 59 21.91 12.36 2.54
C VAL A 59 21.36 11.21 3.43
N PRO A 60 21.84 9.98 3.23
CA PRO A 60 21.38 8.85 4.01
C PRO A 60 21.80 9.03 5.48
N ALA A 61 20.84 8.90 6.38
CA ALA A 61 21.05 8.96 7.82
C ALA A 61 20.40 7.75 8.48
N GLU A 62 21.04 7.20 9.51
CA GLU A 62 20.55 6.07 10.30
C GLU A 62 20.66 6.40 11.78
N GLY A 63 19.72 5.92 12.57
CA GLY A 63 19.67 6.13 14.00
C GLY A 63 18.27 6.37 14.52
N GLU A 64 18.21 6.73 15.80
CA GLU A 64 16.96 7.04 16.49
C GLU A 64 16.87 8.53 16.83
N ALA A 65 15.65 9.03 16.82
CA ALA A 65 15.35 10.43 17.13
C ALA A 65 14.23 10.53 18.16
N PHE A 66 14.15 11.70 18.80
CA PHE A 66 13.09 12.04 19.76
C PHE A 66 12.94 11.03 20.90
N GLY A 67 14.08 10.59 21.47
CA GLY A 67 14.07 9.65 22.59
C GLY A 67 13.63 8.24 22.20
N GLY A 68 13.93 7.81 20.99
CA GLY A 68 13.59 6.48 20.49
C GLY A 68 12.24 6.39 19.75
N ALA A 69 11.44 7.48 19.73
CA ALA A 69 10.12 7.45 19.10
C ALA A 69 10.14 7.30 17.55
N TYR A 70 11.27 7.63 16.93
CA TYR A 70 11.47 7.57 15.48
C TYR A 70 12.76 6.83 15.17
N LYS A 71 12.69 5.85 14.24
CA LYS A 71 13.81 5.03 13.81
C LYS A 71 14.04 5.16 12.31
N ALA A 72 15.24 5.60 11.94
CA ALA A 72 15.71 5.64 10.57
C ALA A 72 16.70 4.49 10.35
N ASP A 73 16.30 3.48 9.60
CA ASP A 73 17.11 2.31 9.27
C ASP A 73 16.98 1.96 7.77
N GLY A 74 17.69 0.95 7.33
CA GLY A 74 17.65 0.47 5.93
C GLY A 74 16.25 0.02 5.52
N PHE A 75 15.50 -0.64 6.41
CA PHE A 75 14.12 -1.05 6.17
C PHE A 75 13.19 0.16 5.97
N ALA A 76 13.24 1.14 6.87
CA ALA A 76 12.44 2.36 6.75
C ALA A 76 12.76 3.10 5.46
N ARG A 77 14.05 3.24 5.11
CA ARG A 77 14.48 3.92 3.89
C ARG A 77 13.94 3.25 2.64
N PHE A 78 14.01 1.91 2.56
CA PHE A 78 13.50 1.15 1.41
C PHE A 78 11.98 1.31 1.28
N MET A 79 11.22 1.10 2.36
CA MET A 79 9.76 1.18 2.36
C MET A 79 9.26 2.61 2.09
N LYS A 80 9.94 3.65 2.62
CA LYS A 80 9.64 5.05 2.31
C LYS A 80 9.89 5.39 0.83
N ALA A 81 10.96 4.85 0.23
CA ALA A 81 11.19 5.01 -1.20
C ALA A 81 10.05 4.44 -2.03
N LEU A 82 9.55 3.25 -1.68
CA LEU A 82 8.37 2.66 -2.33
C LEU A 82 7.12 3.52 -2.13
N ALA A 83 6.87 4.02 -0.92
CA ALA A 83 5.73 4.87 -0.62
C ALA A 83 5.77 6.18 -1.42
N LEU A 84 6.93 6.82 -1.52
CA LEU A 84 7.14 8.02 -2.34
C LEU A 84 6.93 7.75 -3.83
N ILE A 85 7.50 6.67 -4.37
CA ILE A 85 7.27 6.25 -5.77
C ILE A 85 5.78 6.04 -6.01
N GLY A 86 5.09 5.35 -5.10
CA GLY A 86 3.64 5.13 -5.17
C GLY A 86 2.84 6.43 -5.19
N SER A 87 3.16 7.35 -4.27
CA SER A 87 2.49 8.65 -4.15
C SER A 87 2.73 9.53 -5.36
N ILE A 88 3.98 9.67 -5.79
CA ILE A 88 4.36 10.47 -6.98
C ILE A 88 3.65 9.95 -8.22
N THR A 89 3.70 8.65 -8.45
CA THR A 89 3.11 8.03 -9.64
C THR A 89 1.59 8.19 -9.65
N ALA A 90 0.91 7.97 -8.52
CA ALA A 90 -0.54 8.16 -8.41
C ALA A 90 -0.94 9.62 -8.64
N MET A 91 -0.17 10.58 -8.12
CA MET A 91 -0.41 12.01 -8.35
C MET A 91 -0.19 12.40 -9.81
N ILE A 92 0.86 11.90 -10.47
CA ILE A 92 1.09 12.13 -11.90
C ILE A 92 -0.07 11.60 -12.74
N MET A 93 -0.55 10.38 -12.44
CA MET A 93 -1.71 9.79 -13.11
C MET A 93 -2.98 10.65 -12.93
N ALA A 94 -3.14 11.30 -11.78
CA ALA A 94 -4.29 12.13 -11.47
C ALA A 94 -4.35 13.44 -12.29
N VAL A 95 -3.23 13.97 -12.78
CA VAL A 95 -3.15 15.29 -13.47
C VAL A 95 -4.13 15.37 -14.64
N GLY A 96 -4.11 14.38 -15.54
CA GLY A 96 -5.01 14.35 -16.71
C GLY A 96 -6.48 14.09 -16.39
N HIS A 97 -6.79 13.60 -15.19
CA HIS A 97 -8.15 13.27 -14.72
C HIS A 97 -8.76 14.32 -13.79
N ALA A 98 -7.94 15.22 -13.25
CA ALA A 98 -8.34 16.15 -12.20
C ALA A 98 -9.63 16.95 -12.54
N ARG A 99 -9.73 17.49 -13.75
CA ARG A 99 -10.92 18.27 -14.17
C ARG A 99 -12.16 17.42 -14.41
N ARG A 100 -12.00 16.14 -14.71
CA ARG A 100 -13.10 15.24 -15.09
C ARG A 100 -13.76 14.60 -13.87
N ASP A 101 -12.92 14.22 -12.91
CA ASP A 101 -13.34 13.53 -11.70
C ASP A 101 -13.62 14.51 -10.55
N HIS A 102 -13.75 15.82 -10.87
CA HIS A 102 -13.94 16.89 -9.88
C HIS A 102 -12.84 16.93 -8.80
N LEU A 103 -11.60 16.59 -9.21
CA LEU A 103 -10.39 16.64 -8.39
C LEU A 103 -9.56 17.91 -8.62
N ASP A 104 -10.07 18.87 -9.42
CA ASP A 104 -9.40 20.15 -9.72
C ASP A 104 -9.53 21.16 -8.56
N LYS A 105 -9.31 20.64 -7.35
CA LYS A 105 -9.26 21.38 -6.10
C LYS A 105 -7.84 21.40 -5.59
N PHE A 106 -7.36 22.58 -5.15
CA PHE A 106 -5.99 22.68 -4.62
C PHE A 106 -5.79 21.89 -3.33
N GLU A 107 -6.86 21.59 -2.61
CA GLU A 107 -6.85 20.76 -1.39
C GLU A 107 -6.49 19.30 -1.70
N PHE A 108 -6.81 18.79 -2.89
CA PHE A 108 -6.56 17.39 -3.24
C PHE A 108 -5.07 17.00 -3.17
N PRO A 109 -4.14 17.69 -3.87
CA PRO A 109 -2.71 17.37 -3.75
C PRO A 109 -2.14 17.62 -2.35
N VAL A 110 -2.63 18.64 -1.62
CA VAL A 110 -2.19 18.90 -0.24
C VAL A 110 -2.55 17.73 0.67
N LEU A 111 -3.77 17.19 0.56
CA LEU A 111 -4.21 16.02 1.33
C LEU A 111 -3.38 14.77 0.99
N LEU A 112 -3.00 14.57 -0.28
CA LEU A 112 -2.14 13.46 -0.66
C LEU A 112 -0.72 13.60 -0.11
N VAL A 113 -0.17 14.83 -0.03
CA VAL A 113 1.12 15.08 0.63
C VAL A 113 1.03 14.78 2.12
N LEU A 114 -0.05 15.23 2.81
CA LEU A 114 -0.27 14.93 4.23
C LEU A 114 -0.44 13.42 4.48
N ALA A 115 -1.17 12.72 3.59
CA ALA A 115 -1.29 11.27 3.66
C ALA A 115 0.09 10.60 3.50
N THR A 116 0.91 11.05 2.54
CA THR A 116 2.26 10.52 2.32
C THR A 116 3.18 10.82 3.50
N LEU A 117 3.08 12.01 4.11
CA LEU A 117 3.78 12.35 5.34
C LEU A 117 3.42 11.36 6.46
N GLY A 118 2.12 11.11 6.67
CA GLY A 118 1.64 10.13 7.66
C GLY A 118 2.19 8.72 7.39
N ILE A 119 2.23 8.30 6.12
CA ILE A 119 2.82 7.02 5.69
C ILE A 119 4.31 6.94 6.08
N MET A 120 5.09 7.99 5.76
CA MET A 120 6.53 8.01 6.03
C MET A 120 6.82 8.01 7.53
N LEU A 121 6.08 8.80 8.31
CA LEU A 121 6.18 8.79 9.76
C LEU A 121 5.83 7.42 10.36
N MET A 122 4.75 6.78 9.85
CA MET A 122 4.32 5.46 10.31
C MET A 122 5.37 4.37 10.03
N ILE A 123 6.06 4.41 8.89
CA ILE A 123 7.14 3.46 8.56
C ILE A 123 8.31 3.55 9.55
N SER A 124 8.59 4.75 10.08
CA SER A 124 9.66 5.01 11.05
C SER A 124 9.19 5.06 12.49
N ALA A 125 7.91 4.85 12.78
CA ALA A 125 7.40 4.82 14.14
C ALA A 125 8.04 3.68 14.93
N ASN A 126 8.58 3.99 16.12
CA ASN A 126 9.25 3.04 17.01
C ASN A 126 8.61 3.03 18.42
N ASP A 127 7.45 3.64 18.55
CA ASP A 127 6.60 3.57 19.71
C ASP A 127 5.10 3.54 19.33
N LEU A 128 4.25 3.16 20.30
CA LEU A 128 2.81 3.02 20.09
C LEU A 128 2.12 4.36 19.77
N ILE A 129 2.58 5.48 20.36
CA ILE A 129 1.97 6.80 20.16
C ILE A 129 2.34 7.34 18.79
N SER A 130 3.61 7.29 18.42
CA SER A 130 4.09 7.70 17.08
C SER A 130 3.41 6.91 15.97
N LEU A 131 3.22 5.58 16.17
CA LEU A 131 2.47 4.73 15.27
C LEU A 131 1.02 5.23 15.13
N TYR A 132 0.32 5.46 16.24
CA TYR A 132 -1.08 5.88 16.23
C TYR A 132 -1.27 7.23 15.55
N LEU A 133 -0.48 8.24 15.93
CA LEU A 133 -0.59 9.59 15.37
C LEU A 133 -0.28 9.64 13.88
N SER A 134 0.75 8.94 13.43
CA SER A 134 1.11 8.87 12.02
C SER A 134 0.06 8.14 11.18
N LEU A 135 -0.52 7.05 11.72
CA LEU A 135 -1.61 6.32 11.10
C LEU A 135 -2.88 7.18 11.00
N GLU A 136 -3.21 7.98 12.02
CA GLU A 136 -4.36 8.89 11.99
C GLU A 136 -4.14 10.05 11.00
N LEU A 137 -2.94 10.63 10.94
CA LEU A 137 -2.61 11.66 9.95
C LEU A 137 -2.88 11.18 8.52
N GLN A 138 -2.40 9.98 8.18
CA GLN A 138 -2.71 9.35 6.89
C GLN A 138 -4.20 9.14 6.71
N SER A 139 -4.88 8.58 7.72
CA SER A 139 -6.26 8.11 7.62
C SER A 139 -7.25 9.26 7.43
N LEU A 140 -7.12 10.33 8.22
CA LEU A 140 -7.99 11.50 8.15
C LEU A 140 -7.90 12.16 6.76
N ALA A 141 -6.68 12.28 6.21
CA ALA A 141 -6.50 12.79 4.86
C ALA A 141 -7.21 11.89 3.81
N LEU A 142 -7.07 10.57 3.94
CA LEU A 142 -7.64 9.61 2.99
C LEU A 142 -9.17 9.51 3.06
N TYR A 143 -9.77 9.68 4.23
CA TYR A 143 -11.23 9.72 4.36
C TYR A 143 -11.84 10.87 3.55
N VAL A 144 -11.21 12.05 3.64
CA VAL A 144 -11.64 13.24 2.87
C VAL A 144 -11.41 13.02 1.37
N VAL A 145 -10.25 12.47 0.98
CA VAL A 145 -9.92 12.24 -0.43
C VAL A 145 -10.84 11.20 -1.06
N ALA A 146 -11.26 10.16 -0.34
CA ALA A 146 -12.23 9.19 -0.84
C ALA A 146 -13.60 9.81 -1.15
N ALA A 147 -14.02 10.83 -0.39
CA ALA A 147 -15.27 11.57 -0.56
C ALA A 147 -15.12 12.89 -1.36
N ILE A 148 -13.99 13.13 -2.02
CA ILE A 148 -13.67 14.45 -2.58
C ILE A 148 -14.63 14.90 -3.68
N ASN A 149 -15.22 13.96 -4.43
CA ASN A 149 -16.30 14.22 -5.36
C ASN A 149 -17.64 14.19 -4.61
N ARG A 150 -17.91 15.25 -3.84
CA ARG A 150 -19.07 15.36 -2.94
C ARG A 150 -20.43 15.34 -3.67
N ASP A 151 -20.44 15.65 -4.97
CA ASP A 151 -21.66 15.65 -5.78
C ASP A 151 -21.99 14.25 -6.32
N SER A 152 -21.09 13.26 -6.13
CA SER A 152 -21.31 11.86 -6.42
C SER A 152 -21.75 11.09 -5.18
N LEU A 153 -22.97 10.53 -5.21
CA LEU A 153 -23.47 9.69 -4.12
C LEU A 153 -22.53 8.51 -3.82
N ARG A 154 -21.95 7.90 -4.87
CA ARG A 154 -21.00 6.78 -4.73
C ARG A 154 -19.74 7.20 -3.99
N SER A 155 -19.19 8.38 -4.32
CA SER A 155 -17.96 8.89 -3.66
C SER A 155 -18.23 9.28 -2.20
N THR A 156 -19.38 9.91 -1.93
CA THR A 156 -19.78 10.28 -0.57
C THR A 156 -20.03 9.04 0.29
N GLU A 157 -20.72 8.02 -0.23
CA GLU A 157 -20.94 6.74 0.44
C GLU A 157 -19.60 6.03 0.71
N ALA A 158 -18.68 6.00 -0.25
CA ALA A 158 -17.36 5.41 -0.09
C ALA A 158 -16.58 6.08 1.04
N GLY A 159 -16.55 7.43 1.07
CA GLY A 159 -15.87 8.17 2.13
C GLY A 159 -16.52 7.96 3.50
N LEU A 160 -17.86 7.93 3.58
CA LEU A 160 -18.57 7.67 4.83
C LEU A 160 -18.29 6.26 5.37
N LYS A 161 -18.38 5.23 4.52
CA LYS A 161 -18.04 3.85 4.91
C LYS A 161 -16.60 3.75 5.39
N TYR A 162 -15.66 4.39 4.66
CA TYR A 162 -14.25 4.37 5.03
C TYR A 162 -14.00 5.06 6.37
N PHE A 163 -14.63 6.21 6.59
CA PHE A 163 -14.52 6.95 7.85
C PHE A 163 -15.11 6.17 9.03
N VAL A 164 -16.35 5.68 8.93
CA VAL A 164 -17.02 4.99 10.05
C VAL A 164 -16.30 3.69 10.42
N LEU A 165 -15.99 2.84 9.43
CA LEU A 165 -15.28 1.59 9.68
C LEU A 165 -13.83 1.82 10.10
N GLY A 166 -13.20 2.85 9.54
CA GLY A 166 -11.83 3.24 9.88
C GLY A 166 -11.72 3.77 11.31
N SER A 167 -12.67 4.59 11.75
CA SER A 167 -12.72 5.09 13.14
C SER A 167 -12.92 3.97 14.17
N LEU A 168 -13.77 2.98 13.82
CA LEU A 168 -13.92 1.79 14.66
C LEU A 168 -12.62 1.01 14.77
N SER A 169 -11.96 0.77 13.63
CA SER A 169 -10.67 0.08 13.58
C SER A 169 -9.58 0.82 14.37
N SER A 170 -9.55 2.15 14.26
CA SER A 170 -8.64 3.01 14.99
C SER A 170 -8.88 2.95 16.51
N GLY A 171 -10.16 2.91 16.93
CA GLY A 171 -10.52 2.68 18.32
C GLY A 171 -10.06 1.32 18.84
N MET A 172 -10.19 0.24 18.05
CA MET A 172 -9.66 -1.07 18.41
C MET A 172 -8.14 -1.06 18.55
N LEU A 173 -7.43 -0.41 17.60
CA LEU A 173 -5.97 -0.25 17.65
C LEU A 173 -5.54 0.46 18.94
N LEU A 174 -6.14 1.61 19.23
CA LEU A 174 -5.83 2.41 20.42
C LEU A 174 -6.14 1.63 21.70
N TYR A 175 -7.23 0.88 21.75
CA TYR A 175 -7.57 0.03 22.89
C TYR A 175 -6.52 -1.06 23.08
N GLY A 176 -6.07 -1.71 21.99
CA GLY A 176 -4.98 -2.69 22.04
C GLY A 176 -3.67 -2.09 22.57
N MET A 177 -3.31 -0.90 22.08
CA MET A 177 -2.13 -0.17 22.59
C MET A 177 -2.25 0.18 24.07
N SER A 178 -3.44 0.59 24.51
CA SER A 178 -3.72 0.88 25.93
C SER A 178 -3.55 -0.37 26.81
N LEU A 179 -3.98 -1.54 26.34
CA LEU A 179 -3.75 -2.81 27.05
C LEU A 179 -2.25 -3.14 27.11
N VAL A 180 -1.53 -3.06 26.00
CA VAL A 180 -0.07 -3.30 25.99
C VAL A 180 0.62 -2.36 26.97
N TYR A 181 0.33 -1.07 26.94
CA TYR A 181 0.87 -0.11 27.90
C TYR A 181 0.49 -0.45 29.36
N GLY A 182 -0.78 -0.82 29.61
CA GLY A 182 -1.26 -1.17 30.93
C GLY A 182 -0.55 -2.38 31.55
N PHE A 183 -0.13 -3.34 30.74
CA PHE A 183 0.56 -4.55 31.20
C PHE A 183 2.08 -4.45 31.15
N THR A 184 2.67 -3.59 30.32
CA THR A 184 4.13 -3.42 30.21
C THR A 184 4.66 -2.17 30.90
N GLY A 185 3.81 -1.14 31.07
CA GLY A 185 4.22 0.19 31.55
C GLY A 185 5.02 1.00 30.51
N ASN A 186 5.19 0.50 29.28
CA ASN A 186 6.04 1.08 28.25
C ASN A 186 5.27 1.33 26.96
N ILE A 187 5.74 2.31 26.18
CA ILE A 187 5.20 2.62 24.84
C ILE A 187 6.19 2.30 23.72
N GLY A 188 7.50 2.35 23.97
CA GLY A 188 8.56 2.07 23.02
C GLY A 188 8.65 0.57 22.67
N PHE A 189 8.97 0.25 21.42
CA PHE A 189 8.94 -1.12 20.95
C PHE A 189 10.01 -1.99 21.62
N ASP A 190 11.22 -1.47 21.79
CA ASP A 190 12.32 -2.19 22.43
C ASP A 190 12.04 -2.47 23.91
N GLU A 191 11.45 -1.51 24.65
CA GLU A 191 11.09 -1.69 26.05
C GLU A 191 9.93 -2.69 26.21
N ILE A 192 8.95 -2.68 25.29
CA ILE A 192 7.86 -3.66 25.26
C ILE A 192 8.45 -5.06 25.05
N ALA A 193 9.33 -5.21 24.06
CA ALA A 193 10.02 -6.49 23.79
C ALA A 193 10.82 -6.99 24.99
N ALA A 194 11.55 -6.09 25.68
CA ALA A 194 12.32 -6.44 26.86
C ALA A 194 11.45 -6.96 28.03
N VAL A 195 10.29 -6.33 28.26
CA VAL A 195 9.33 -6.80 29.29
C VAL A 195 8.79 -8.18 28.95
N MET A 196 8.45 -8.42 27.67
CA MET A 196 7.95 -9.73 27.23
C MET A 196 9.01 -10.84 27.28
N ALA A 197 10.27 -10.51 27.00
CA ALA A 197 11.36 -11.46 27.10
C ALA A 197 11.71 -11.84 28.55
N ALA A 198 11.38 -10.99 29.53
CA ALA A 198 11.66 -11.20 30.96
C ALA A 198 10.65 -12.12 31.67
N GLY A 199 9.48 -12.42 31.08
CA GLY A 199 8.44 -13.23 31.70
C GLY A 199 7.45 -13.80 30.71
N GLU A 200 6.55 -14.69 31.20
CA GLU A 200 5.43 -15.16 30.37
C GLU A 200 4.41 -14.04 30.14
N PRO A 201 3.99 -13.81 28.88
CA PRO A 201 3.02 -12.79 28.55
C PRO A 201 1.66 -13.11 29.20
N GLY A 202 1.15 -12.19 30.02
CA GLY A 202 -0.18 -12.31 30.58
C GLY A 202 -1.27 -12.26 29.50
N LEU A 203 -2.41 -12.88 29.77
CA LEU A 203 -3.54 -12.95 28.83
C LEU A 203 -3.97 -11.55 28.32
N GLY A 204 -3.93 -10.52 29.18
CA GLY A 204 -4.30 -9.15 28.80
C GLY A 204 -3.36 -8.53 27.78
N LEU A 205 -2.08 -8.87 27.82
CA LEU A 205 -1.09 -8.43 26.82
C LEU A 205 -1.35 -9.09 25.46
N ILE A 206 -1.71 -10.39 25.45
CA ILE A 206 -2.10 -11.11 24.21
C ILE A 206 -3.39 -10.50 23.62
N PHE A 207 -4.38 -10.15 24.44
CA PHE A 207 -5.54 -9.39 23.94
C PHE A 207 -5.14 -8.04 23.35
N GLY A 208 -4.21 -7.32 23.97
CA GLY A 208 -3.65 -6.08 23.42
C GLY A 208 -3.04 -6.28 22.02
N LEU A 209 -2.22 -7.31 21.86
CA LEU A 209 -1.63 -7.70 20.58
C LEU A 209 -2.71 -8.03 19.52
N VAL A 210 -3.72 -8.81 19.88
CA VAL A 210 -4.84 -9.15 18.97
C VAL A 210 -5.55 -7.89 18.48
N PHE A 211 -5.86 -6.94 19.37
CA PHE A 211 -6.51 -5.69 18.99
C PHE A 211 -5.62 -4.80 18.10
N ILE A 212 -4.31 -4.74 18.38
CA ILE A 212 -3.34 -4.03 17.54
C ILE A 212 -3.32 -4.64 16.13
N LEU A 213 -3.18 -5.96 16.04
CA LEU A 213 -3.17 -6.66 14.74
C LEU A 213 -4.50 -6.54 14.00
N ALA A 214 -5.65 -6.51 14.70
CA ALA A 214 -6.96 -6.27 14.10
C ALA A 214 -7.05 -4.87 13.47
N GLY A 215 -6.58 -3.83 14.18
CA GLY A 215 -6.53 -2.47 13.65
C GLY A 215 -5.60 -2.33 12.45
N LEU A 216 -4.43 -2.97 12.48
CA LEU A 216 -3.47 -2.97 11.37
C LEU A 216 -3.96 -3.83 10.19
N ALA A 217 -4.65 -4.95 10.45
CA ALA A 217 -5.29 -5.78 9.42
C ALA A 217 -6.33 -4.98 8.62
N PHE A 218 -7.09 -4.10 9.26
CA PHE A 218 -7.97 -3.16 8.56
C PHE A 218 -7.18 -2.27 7.57
N LYS A 219 -6.04 -1.74 7.95
CA LYS A 219 -5.22 -0.84 7.10
C LYS A 219 -4.61 -1.55 5.90
N ILE A 220 -4.20 -2.79 6.05
CA ILE A 220 -3.75 -3.61 4.90
C ILE A 220 -4.92 -4.25 4.13
N SER A 221 -6.17 -4.06 4.55
CA SER A 221 -7.37 -4.70 3.97
C SER A 221 -7.38 -6.23 4.11
N ALA A 222 -6.83 -6.75 5.19
CA ALA A 222 -6.81 -8.19 5.42
C ALA A 222 -8.11 -8.69 6.08
N VAL A 223 -8.50 -9.92 5.78
CA VAL A 223 -9.68 -10.57 6.36
C VAL A 223 -9.45 -10.87 7.85
N PRO A 224 -10.42 -10.61 8.74
CA PRO A 224 -11.82 -10.23 8.48
C PRO A 224 -12.10 -8.71 8.35
N PHE A 225 -11.10 -7.86 8.47
CA PHE A 225 -11.24 -6.41 8.53
C PHE A 225 -11.18 -5.71 7.14
N HIS A 226 -11.50 -6.43 6.07
CA HIS A 226 -11.39 -6.02 4.66
C HIS A 226 -12.64 -5.33 4.10
N MET A 227 -13.78 -5.36 4.82
CA MET A 227 -15.11 -5.07 4.28
C MET A 227 -15.26 -3.65 3.67
N TRP A 228 -14.42 -2.71 4.05
CA TRP A 228 -14.42 -1.37 3.51
C TRP A 228 -13.85 -1.29 2.08
N THR A 229 -12.90 -2.17 1.74
CA THR A 229 -12.04 -2.02 0.55
C THR A 229 -12.80 -2.14 -0.77
N PRO A 230 -13.69 -3.12 -0.99
CA PRO A 230 -14.43 -3.23 -2.25
C PRO A 230 -15.31 -2.03 -2.53
N ASP A 231 -16.03 -1.53 -1.52
CA ASP A 231 -16.97 -0.42 -1.65
C ASP A 231 -16.22 0.91 -1.85
N VAL A 232 -15.13 1.11 -1.13
CA VAL A 232 -14.31 2.33 -1.25
C VAL A 232 -13.55 2.38 -2.58
N TYR A 233 -12.98 1.25 -3.02
CA TYR A 233 -12.29 1.21 -4.32
C TYR A 233 -13.24 1.45 -5.50
N GLU A 234 -14.45 0.90 -5.44
CA GLU A 234 -15.46 1.11 -6.46
C GLU A 234 -16.02 2.53 -6.43
N GLY A 235 -16.31 3.07 -5.24
CA GLY A 235 -17.00 4.34 -5.07
C GLY A 235 -16.14 5.58 -5.19
N ALA A 236 -14.87 5.53 -4.74
CA ALA A 236 -13.95 6.67 -4.85
C ALA A 236 -13.57 6.96 -6.33
N PRO A 237 -13.20 8.21 -6.66
CA PRO A 237 -12.63 8.51 -7.98
C PRO A 237 -11.43 7.63 -8.30
N THR A 238 -11.29 7.20 -9.56
CA THR A 238 -10.26 6.20 -9.93
C THR A 238 -8.82 6.62 -9.59
N PRO A 239 -8.39 7.89 -9.74
CA PRO A 239 -7.08 8.34 -9.28
C PRO A 239 -6.88 8.18 -7.77
N VAL A 240 -7.94 8.41 -6.98
CA VAL A 240 -7.93 8.19 -5.52
C VAL A 240 -7.77 6.72 -5.21
N THR A 241 -8.51 5.85 -5.91
CA THR A 241 -8.40 4.40 -5.74
C THR A 241 -6.98 3.90 -6.08
N ALA A 242 -6.36 4.44 -7.13
CA ALA A 242 -4.97 4.13 -7.47
C ALA A 242 -3.99 4.47 -6.34
N PHE A 243 -4.16 5.63 -5.70
CA PHE A 243 -3.36 6.02 -4.53
C PHE A 243 -3.62 5.09 -3.34
N LEU A 244 -4.91 4.83 -2.99
CA LEU A 244 -5.32 3.95 -1.88
C LEU A 244 -4.77 2.52 -2.02
N ALA A 245 -4.68 2.03 -3.25
CA ALA A 245 -4.17 0.69 -3.55
C ALA A 245 -2.64 0.60 -3.52
N ALA A 246 -1.92 1.72 -3.56
CA ALA A 246 -0.48 1.80 -3.68
C ALA A 246 0.20 2.21 -2.36
N ALA A 247 0.51 3.48 -2.16
CA ALA A 247 1.34 3.99 -1.07
C ALA A 247 0.82 3.63 0.34
N PRO A 248 -0.49 3.73 0.67
CA PRO A 248 -1.00 3.35 1.99
C PRO A 248 -0.77 1.88 2.33
N LYS A 249 -0.81 0.98 1.33
CA LYS A 249 -0.54 -0.45 1.54
C LYS A 249 0.92 -0.72 1.88
N ILE A 250 1.84 0.02 1.25
CA ILE A 250 3.27 -0.05 1.56
C ILE A 250 3.52 0.35 3.01
N GLY A 251 3.00 1.50 3.44
CA GLY A 251 3.19 1.97 4.82
C GLY A 251 2.55 1.06 5.85
N ALA A 252 1.32 0.61 5.60
CA ALA A 252 0.61 -0.28 6.51
C ALA A 252 1.30 -1.66 6.63
N MET A 253 1.81 -2.23 5.53
CA MET A 253 2.58 -3.48 5.59
C MET A 253 3.91 -3.27 6.32
N ALA A 254 4.60 -2.14 6.09
CA ALA A 254 5.85 -1.83 6.78
C ALA A 254 5.67 -1.79 8.30
N ILE A 255 4.63 -1.12 8.80
CA ILE A 255 4.41 -1.06 10.24
C ILE A 255 3.94 -2.40 10.82
N VAL A 256 3.18 -3.22 10.07
CA VAL A 256 2.85 -4.59 10.50
C VAL A 256 4.12 -5.40 10.69
N VAL A 257 5.06 -5.35 9.73
CA VAL A 257 6.35 -6.03 9.84
C VAL A 257 7.13 -5.50 11.04
N ARG A 258 7.31 -4.18 11.15
CA ARG A 258 8.10 -3.56 12.22
C ARG A 258 7.57 -3.92 13.61
N ILE A 259 6.28 -3.76 13.85
CA ILE A 259 5.72 -3.97 15.20
C ILE A 259 5.83 -5.43 15.65
N VAL A 260 5.63 -6.40 14.76
CA VAL A 260 5.74 -7.82 15.14
C VAL A 260 7.20 -8.26 15.33
N ILE A 261 8.16 -7.66 14.62
CA ILE A 261 9.58 -8.00 14.74
C ILE A 261 10.24 -7.19 15.88
N ASP A 262 10.05 -5.87 15.93
CA ASP A 262 10.74 -5.03 16.92
C ASP A 262 10.08 -5.16 18.31
N ALA A 263 8.72 -5.12 18.39
CA ALA A 263 8.03 -5.11 19.68
C ALA A 263 7.59 -6.50 20.16
N PHE A 264 7.14 -7.40 19.26
CA PHE A 264 6.44 -8.63 19.65
C PHE A 264 7.20 -9.91 19.28
N LEU A 265 8.47 -9.84 18.87
CA LEU A 265 9.27 -11.03 18.55
C LEU A 265 9.34 -12.06 19.71
N PRO A 266 9.41 -11.67 20.99
CA PRO A 266 9.41 -12.64 22.09
C PRO A 266 8.15 -13.49 22.19
N VAL A 267 7.01 -13.01 21.65
CA VAL A 267 5.72 -13.75 21.59
C VAL A 267 5.41 -14.22 20.16
N PHE A 268 6.44 -14.74 19.48
CA PHE A 268 6.36 -15.18 18.08
C PHE A 268 5.25 -16.21 17.84
N ALA A 269 5.13 -17.21 18.71
CA ALA A 269 4.16 -18.30 18.55
C ALA A 269 2.71 -17.78 18.54
N GLU A 270 2.42 -16.75 19.31
CA GLU A 270 1.10 -16.15 19.44
C GLU A 270 0.71 -15.35 18.19
N TRP A 271 1.57 -14.40 17.78
CA TRP A 271 1.24 -13.60 16.60
C TRP A 271 1.36 -14.37 15.28
N GLN A 272 2.21 -15.39 15.19
CA GLN A 272 2.32 -16.23 14.02
C GLN A 272 0.97 -16.88 13.68
N GLN A 273 0.27 -17.43 14.67
CA GLN A 273 -1.04 -18.06 14.48
C GLN A 273 -2.06 -17.06 13.93
N ILE A 274 -2.05 -15.83 14.44
CA ILE A 274 -2.95 -14.76 13.99
C ILE A 274 -2.63 -14.39 12.53
N ILE A 275 -1.36 -14.18 12.21
CA ILE A 275 -0.91 -13.83 10.86
C ILE A 275 -1.23 -14.96 9.87
N VAL A 276 -1.00 -16.23 10.24
CA VAL A 276 -1.35 -17.40 9.42
C VAL A 276 -2.85 -17.44 9.13
N PHE A 277 -3.69 -17.24 10.15
CA PHE A 277 -5.14 -17.18 9.97
C PHE A 277 -5.57 -16.06 9.03
N ILE A 278 -5.07 -14.84 9.26
CA ILE A 278 -5.37 -13.65 8.44
C ILE A 278 -4.89 -13.87 6.99
N ALA A 279 -3.70 -14.45 6.79
CA ALA A 279 -3.14 -14.74 5.48
C ALA A 279 -4.02 -15.72 4.69
N ILE A 280 -4.35 -16.87 5.29
CA ILE A 280 -5.21 -17.89 4.68
C ILE A 280 -6.58 -17.30 4.33
N ALA A 281 -7.24 -16.65 5.29
CA ALA A 281 -8.55 -16.06 5.10
C ALA A 281 -8.55 -14.99 3.98
N SER A 282 -7.50 -14.17 3.91
CA SER A 282 -7.36 -13.13 2.88
C SER A 282 -7.10 -13.71 1.49
N MET A 283 -6.23 -14.73 1.38
CA MET A 283 -5.97 -15.40 0.11
C MET A 283 -7.22 -16.10 -0.43
N LEU A 284 -7.95 -16.83 0.40
CA LEU A 284 -9.16 -17.55 0.01
C LEU A 284 -10.27 -16.56 -0.37
N LEU A 285 -10.63 -15.64 0.54
CA LEU A 285 -11.72 -14.70 0.28
C LEU A 285 -11.41 -13.82 -0.93
N GLY A 286 -10.19 -13.28 -1.03
CA GLY A 286 -9.76 -12.44 -2.14
C GLY A 286 -9.87 -13.17 -3.48
N SER A 287 -9.47 -14.46 -3.54
CA SER A 287 -9.53 -15.26 -4.75
C SER A 287 -10.98 -15.62 -5.15
N PHE A 288 -11.79 -16.11 -4.23
CA PHE A 288 -13.15 -16.54 -4.55
C PHE A 288 -14.11 -15.37 -4.80
N ALA A 289 -14.04 -14.30 -3.99
CA ALA A 289 -14.94 -13.16 -4.15
C ALA A 289 -14.67 -12.33 -5.42
N ALA A 290 -13.44 -12.33 -5.93
CA ALA A 290 -13.09 -11.67 -7.18
C ALA A 290 -13.75 -12.31 -8.41
N ILE A 291 -14.04 -13.62 -8.39
CA ILE A 291 -14.61 -14.37 -9.53
C ILE A 291 -15.95 -13.76 -9.98
N GLY A 292 -16.82 -13.38 -9.03
CA GLY A 292 -18.14 -12.85 -9.32
C GLY A 292 -18.18 -11.36 -9.71
N GLN A 293 -17.06 -10.66 -9.67
CA GLN A 293 -17.05 -9.22 -9.90
C GLN A 293 -17.15 -8.86 -11.40
N ARG A 294 -17.96 -7.82 -11.69
CA ARG A 294 -18.07 -7.23 -13.02
C ARG A 294 -17.38 -5.88 -13.11
N ASN A 295 -17.37 -5.12 -12.03
CA ASN A 295 -16.64 -3.84 -11.94
C ASN A 295 -15.15 -4.14 -11.72
N ILE A 296 -14.28 -3.55 -12.58
CA ILE A 296 -12.85 -3.82 -12.54
C ILE A 296 -12.18 -3.26 -11.29
N LYS A 297 -12.63 -2.11 -10.76
CA LYS A 297 -12.09 -1.53 -9.53
C LYS A 297 -12.43 -2.40 -8.32
N ARG A 298 -13.65 -2.94 -8.27
CA ARG A 298 -14.08 -3.87 -7.22
C ARG A 298 -13.34 -5.21 -7.30
N LEU A 299 -13.07 -5.70 -8.52
CA LEU A 299 -12.22 -6.86 -8.73
C LEU A 299 -10.80 -6.60 -8.21
N MET A 300 -10.21 -5.43 -8.52
CA MET A 300 -8.88 -5.05 -8.03
C MET A 300 -8.84 -4.88 -6.50
N ALA A 301 -9.95 -4.52 -5.86
CA ALA A 301 -10.06 -4.51 -4.40
C ALA A 301 -9.90 -5.92 -3.81
N TYR A 302 -10.62 -6.91 -4.33
CA TYR A 302 -10.48 -8.30 -3.89
C TYR A 302 -9.11 -8.88 -4.25
N SER A 303 -8.56 -8.52 -5.41
CA SER A 303 -7.19 -8.82 -5.79
C SER A 303 -6.20 -8.29 -4.74
N SER A 304 -6.35 -7.02 -4.33
CA SER A 304 -5.50 -6.40 -3.29
C SER A 304 -5.60 -7.14 -1.94
N ILE A 305 -6.81 -7.56 -1.52
CA ILE A 305 -7.02 -8.37 -0.31
C ILE A 305 -6.21 -9.67 -0.40
N GLY A 306 -6.31 -10.39 -1.51
CA GLY A 306 -5.54 -11.61 -1.73
C GLY A 306 -4.03 -11.38 -1.74
N HIS A 307 -3.56 -10.30 -2.38
CA HIS A 307 -2.14 -9.95 -2.44
C HIS A 307 -1.56 -9.61 -1.06
N MET A 308 -2.31 -8.92 -0.19
CA MET A 308 -1.89 -8.72 1.20
C MET A 308 -1.81 -10.05 1.94
N GLY A 309 -2.73 -10.98 1.67
CA GLY A 309 -2.63 -12.35 2.20
C GLY A 309 -1.33 -13.05 1.79
N TYR A 310 -0.91 -12.95 0.53
CA TYR A 310 0.38 -13.52 0.07
C TYR A 310 1.59 -12.83 0.72
N ALA A 311 1.58 -11.52 0.89
CA ALA A 311 2.65 -10.83 1.59
C ALA A 311 2.78 -11.30 3.05
N LEU A 312 1.66 -11.51 3.74
CA LEU A 312 1.62 -12.05 5.11
C LEU A 312 2.16 -13.48 5.22
N VAL A 313 2.15 -14.27 4.14
CA VAL A 313 2.80 -15.60 4.13
C VAL A 313 4.29 -15.49 4.44
N GLY A 314 4.99 -14.50 3.84
CA GLY A 314 6.39 -14.23 4.14
C GLY A 314 6.60 -13.78 5.58
N LEU A 315 5.73 -12.90 6.09
CA LEU A 315 5.82 -12.43 7.48
C LEU A 315 5.60 -13.56 8.50
N ALA A 316 4.68 -14.49 8.21
CA ALA A 316 4.39 -15.63 9.09
C ALA A 316 5.61 -16.52 9.36
N ALA A 317 6.62 -16.49 8.49
CA ALA A 317 7.91 -17.20 8.72
C ALA A 317 8.69 -16.61 9.90
N GLY A 318 8.56 -15.33 10.22
CA GLY A 318 9.25 -14.65 11.33
C GLY A 318 10.76 -14.56 11.16
N THR A 319 11.27 -14.65 9.93
CA THR A 319 12.69 -14.71 9.60
C THR A 319 13.12 -13.57 8.70
N GLU A 320 14.42 -13.29 8.66
CA GLU A 320 15.02 -12.29 7.75
C GLU A 320 14.65 -12.60 6.29
N THR A 321 14.74 -13.87 5.87
CA THR A 321 14.33 -14.32 4.52
C THR A 321 12.85 -14.05 4.26
N GLY A 322 12.00 -14.28 5.26
CA GLY A 322 10.56 -13.99 5.16
C GLY A 322 10.27 -12.51 4.98
N VAL A 323 10.91 -11.64 5.76
CA VAL A 323 10.77 -10.18 5.66
C VAL A 323 11.32 -9.66 4.34
N SER A 324 12.48 -10.16 3.87
CA SER A 324 13.02 -9.85 2.54
C SER A 324 12.02 -10.22 1.43
N GLY A 325 11.38 -11.39 1.55
CA GLY A 325 10.30 -11.80 0.66
C GLY A 325 9.11 -10.83 0.67
N VAL A 326 8.69 -10.34 1.84
CA VAL A 326 7.63 -9.33 1.98
C VAL A 326 8.01 -8.02 1.28
N ILE A 327 9.22 -7.51 1.51
CA ILE A 327 9.71 -6.26 0.89
C ILE A 327 9.71 -6.39 -0.64
N THR A 328 10.26 -7.48 -1.16
CA THR A 328 10.28 -7.76 -2.60
C THR A 328 8.86 -7.89 -3.16
N TYR A 329 7.97 -8.56 -2.43
CA TYR A 329 6.56 -8.69 -2.80
C TYR A 329 5.86 -7.33 -2.90
N MET A 330 6.06 -6.45 -1.92
CA MET A 330 5.46 -5.13 -1.88
C MET A 330 5.98 -4.22 -2.99
N LEU A 331 7.27 -4.31 -3.35
CA LEU A 331 7.83 -3.62 -4.51
C LEU A 331 7.14 -4.05 -5.82
N ILE A 332 7.04 -5.36 -6.05
CA ILE A 332 6.41 -5.91 -7.26
C ILE A 332 4.92 -5.56 -7.29
N TYR A 333 4.21 -5.72 -6.17
CA TYR A 333 2.80 -5.37 -6.02
C TYR A 333 2.53 -3.90 -6.35
N LEU A 334 3.35 -2.99 -5.86
CA LEU A 334 3.23 -1.55 -6.12
C LEU A 334 3.24 -1.25 -7.62
N ILE A 335 4.21 -1.79 -8.35
CA ILE A 335 4.38 -1.53 -9.78
C ILE A 335 3.26 -2.15 -10.60
N MET A 336 2.87 -3.40 -10.29
CA MET A 336 1.75 -4.07 -10.96
C MET A 336 0.44 -3.31 -10.75
N THR A 337 0.19 -2.85 -9.54
CA THR A 337 -1.04 -2.15 -9.17
C THR A 337 -1.13 -0.79 -9.85
N LEU A 338 -0.07 0.02 -9.82
CA LEU A 338 -0.04 1.32 -10.49
C LEU A 338 -0.22 1.17 -12.01
N GLY A 339 0.47 0.20 -12.64
CA GLY A 339 0.32 -0.08 -14.06
C GLY A 339 -1.11 -0.49 -14.42
N THR A 340 -1.74 -1.34 -13.62
CA THR A 340 -3.12 -1.78 -13.81
C THR A 340 -4.10 -0.61 -13.67
N PHE A 341 -3.96 0.22 -12.63
CA PHE A 341 -4.81 1.40 -12.46
C PHE A 341 -4.59 2.44 -13.56
N ALA A 342 -3.37 2.58 -14.09
CA ALA A 342 -3.13 3.44 -15.26
C ALA A 342 -3.90 2.95 -16.50
N CYS A 343 -4.00 1.63 -16.71
CA CYS A 343 -4.86 1.07 -17.75
C CYS A 343 -6.35 1.31 -17.45
N ILE A 344 -6.81 1.11 -16.21
CA ILE A 344 -8.22 1.36 -15.83
C ILE A 344 -8.59 2.83 -16.05
N MET A 345 -7.71 3.77 -15.67
CA MET A 345 -7.92 5.19 -15.92
C MET A 345 -7.95 5.55 -17.42
N ALA A 346 -7.30 4.75 -18.26
CA ALA A 346 -7.33 4.91 -19.71
C ALA A 346 -8.63 4.36 -20.36
N MET A 347 -9.49 3.63 -19.63
CA MET A 347 -10.78 3.11 -20.08
C MET A 347 -11.83 4.22 -20.18
N LYS A 348 -11.68 5.07 -21.19
CA LYS A 348 -12.61 6.17 -21.47
C LYS A 348 -13.16 6.05 -22.87
N GLN A 349 -14.48 5.98 -23.01
CA GLN A 349 -15.14 5.95 -24.32
C GLN A 349 -15.05 7.33 -25.02
N LYS A 350 -15.09 7.32 -26.37
CA LYS A 350 -15.07 8.54 -27.18
C LYS A 350 -16.32 9.40 -26.92
N GLU A 351 -17.47 8.76 -26.85
CA GLU A 351 -18.76 9.36 -26.55
C GLU A 351 -19.25 8.79 -25.23
N GLY A 352 -18.98 9.50 -24.14
CA GLY A 352 -19.36 9.06 -22.79
C GLY A 352 -18.31 9.32 -21.73
N GLY A 353 -18.55 8.78 -20.56
CA GLY A 353 -17.68 8.89 -19.37
C GLY A 353 -16.62 7.79 -19.27
N ASN A 354 -16.02 7.70 -18.09
CA ASN A 354 -15.20 6.57 -17.71
C ASN A 354 -16.10 5.33 -17.59
N VAL A 355 -15.61 4.20 -18.08
CA VAL A 355 -16.26 2.90 -17.93
C VAL A 355 -15.43 2.03 -16.99
N GLU A 356 -16.11 1.22 -16.22
CA GLU A 356 -15.49 0.44 -15.14
C GLU A 356 -15.86 -1.05 -15.20
N ASN A 357 -16.64 -1.48 -16.22
CA ASN A 357 -16.98 -2.88 -16.36
C ASN A 357 -15.90 -3.64 -17.13
N ILE A 358 -15.64 -4.87 -16.71
CA ILE A 358 -14.68 -5.76 -17.37
C ILE A 358 -15.08 -6.00 -18.83
N ASP A 359 -16.38 -6.12 -19.10
CA ASP A 359 -16.92 -6.34 -20.44
C ASP A 359 -16.67 -5.18 -21.42
N ASP A 360 -16.36 -3.97 -20.90
CA ASP A 360 -15.98 -2.82 -21.74
C ASP A 360 -14.58 -2.95 -22.33
N LEU A 361 -13.76 -3.88 -21.83
CA LEU A 361 -12.45 -4.24 -22.39
C LEU A 361 -12.55 -5.16 -23.62
N ALA A 362 -13.76 -5.59 -24.02
CA ALA A 362 -13.95 -6.49 -25.16
C ALA A 362 -13.30 -5.94 -26.44
N GLY A 363 -12.50 -6.76 -27.12
CA GLY A 363 -11.80 -6.39 -28.34
C GLY A 363 -10.71 -5.32 -28.18
N LEU A 364 -10.19 -5.11 -26.98
CA LEU A 364 -9.12 -4.13 -26.73
C LEU A 364 -7.88 -4.41 -27.60
N SER A 365 -7.60 -5.68 -27.90
CA SER A 365 -6.47 -6.09 -28.75
C SER A 365 -6.51 -5.48 -30.15
N THR A 366 -7.70 -5.25 -30.69
CA THR A 366 -7.90 -4.64 -32.02
C THR A 366 -7.91 -3.11 -31.96
N THR A 367 -8.51 -2.52 -30.91
CA THR A 367 -8.69 -1.06 -30.81
C THR A 367 -7.49 -0.34 -30.19
N LYS A 368 -6.83 -0.94 -29.20
CA LYS A 368 -5.66 -0.40 -28.48
C LYS A 368 -4.63 -1.49 -28.18
N PRO A 369 -3.95 -2.04 -29.20
CA PRO A 369 -3.11 -3.24 -29.06
C PRO A 369 -1.99 -3.08 -28.02
N PHE A 370 -1.33 -1.93 -27.96
CA PHE A 370 -0.28 -1.69 -26.96
C PHE A 370 -0.81 -1.79 -25.52
N MET A 371 -1.98 -1.19 -25.24
CA MET A 371 -2.60 -1.28 -23.92
C MET A 371 -3.03 -2.71 -23.62
N ALA A 372 -3.55 -3.45 -24.60
CA ALA A 372 -3.96 -4.84 -24.44
C ALA A 372 -2.76 -5.75 -24.09
N VAL A 373 -1.62 -5.60 -24.78
CA VAL A 373 -0.40 -6.36 -24.49
C VAL A 373 0.11 -6.08 -23.07
N VAL A 374 0.20 -4.80 -22.70
CA VAL A 374 0.70 -4.43 -21.38
C VAL A 374 -0.24 -4.90 -20.27
N LEU A 375 -1.57 -4.69 -20.44
CA LEU A 375 -2.54 -5.16 -19.46
C LEU A 375 -2.55 -6.68 -19.33
N THR A 376 -2.32 -7.42 -20.43
CA THR A 376 -2.15 -8.88 -20.41
C THR A 376 -0.93 -9.28 -19.58
N ALA A 377 0.21 -8.63 -19.78
CA ALA A 377 1.42 -8.89 -18.99
C ALA A 377 1.19 -8.60 -17.50
N LEU A 378 0.49 -7.52 -17.17
CA LEU A 378 0.12 -7.18 -15.80
C LEU A 378 -0.83 -8.22 -15.19
N MET A 379 -1.86 -8.66 -15.91
CA MET A 379 -2.80 -9.70 -15.44
C MET A 379 -2.10 -11.04 -15.21
N PHE A 380 -1.24 -11.46 -16.14
CA PHE A 380 -0.44 -12.68 -15.97
C PHE A 380 0.53 -12.58 -14.79
N SER A 381 1.13 -11.40 -14.58
CA SER A 381 2.00 -11.17 -13.44
C SER A 381 1.25 -11.21 -12.11
N LEU A 382 0.08 -10.57 -12.01
CA LEU A 382 -0.79 -10.63 -10.83
C LEU A 382 -1.26 -12.08 -10.55
N ALA A 383 -1.54 -12.86 -11.58
CA ALA A 383 -1.83 -14.28 -11.46
C ALA A 383 -0.63 -15.08 -10.92
N GLY A 384 0.60 -14.62 -11.15
CA GLY A 384 1.83 -15.29 -10.75
C GLY A 384 2.36 -16.26 -11.80
N ILE A 385 2.17 -15.96 -13.10
CA ILE A 385 2.65 -16.81 -14.21
C ILE A 385 4.13 -16.51 -14.49
N PRO A 386 5.02 -17.56 -14.49
CA PRO A 386 6.41 -17.38 -14.89
C PRO A 386 6.53 -16.94 -16.37
N PRO A 387 7.54 -16.17 -16.75
CA PRO A 387 8.65 -15.63 -15.96
C PRO A 387 8.43 -14.20 -15.44
N LEU A 388 7.19 -13.78 -15.24
CA LEU A 388 6.83 -12.41 -14.89
C LEU A 388 7.10 -12.09 -13.40
N ALA A 389 7.24 -10.80 -13.07
CA ALA A 389 7.62 -10.33 -11.74
C ALA A 389 6.76 -10.90 -10.60
N GLY A 390 5.44 -10.98 -10.76
CA GLY A 390 4.54 -11.48 -9.72
C GLY A 390 4.75 -12.93 -9.33
N PHE A 391 5.29 -13.77 -10.24
CA PHE A 391 5.71 -15.12 -9.90
C PHE A 391 6.84 -15.10 -8.86
N PHE A 392 7.86 -14.27 -9.06
CA PHE A 392 9.00 -14.18 -8.13
C PHE A 392 8.55 -13.65 -6.76
N GLY A 393 7.65 -12.67 -6.71
CA GLY A 393 7.10 -12.21 -5.45
C GLY A 393 6.45 -13.35 -4.65
N LYS A 394 5.58 -14.13 -5.28
CA LYS A 394 4.96 -15.31 -4.65
C LYS A 394 5.99 -16.38 -4.29
N TYR A 395 6.93 -16.64 -5.17
CA TYR A 395 7.99 -17.65 -4.97
C TYR A 395 8.77 -17.37 -3.69
N PHE A 396 9.25 -16.15 -3.47
CA PHE A 396 10.07 -15.84 -2.29
C PHE A 396 9.29 -16.00 -0.98
N VAL A 397 8.04 -15.55 -0.90
CA VAL A 397 7.25 -15.69 0.33
C VAL A 397 6.87 -17.16 0.61
N PHE A 398 6.64 -17.97 -0.44
CA PHE A 398 6.37 -19.39 -0.25
C PHE A 398 7.61 -20.19 0.13
N VAL A 399 8.78 -19.88 -0.43
CA VAL A 399 10.05 -20.50 -0.01
C VAL A 399 10.30 -20.23 1.46
N ALA A 400 10.16 -18.98 1.93
CA ALA A 400 10.30 -18.63 3.34
C ALA A 400 9.33 -19.40 4.24
N ALA A 401 8.06 -19.58 3.82
CA ALA A 401 7.08 -20.37 4.56
C ALA A 401 7.45 -21.86 4.62
N ILE A 402 7.99 -22.43 3.54
CA ILE A 402 8.45 -23.82 3.50
C ILE A 402 9.67 -24.03 4.41
N GLU A 403 10.63 -23.11 4.40
CA GLU A 403 11.80 -23.12 5.29
C GLU A 403 11.38 -23.04 6.77
N ALA A 404 10.34 -22.24 7.07
CA ALA A 404 9.72 -22.16 8.39
C ALA A 404 8.78 -23.34 8.72
N LYS A 405 8.72 -24.37 7.85
CA LYS A 405 7.85 -25.56 7.99
C LYS A 405 6.35 -25.28 8.03
N LEU A 406 5.92 -24.13 7.52
CA LEU A 406 4.49 -23.73 7.39
C LEU A 406 3.86 -24.35 6.12
N TYR A 407 3.98 -25.66 5.94
CA TYR A 407 3.58 -26.37 4.71
C TYR A 407 2.10 -26.19 4.39
N ALA A 408 1.21 -26.23 5.39
CA ALA A 408 -0.22 -26.06 5.20
C ALA A 408 -0.53 -24.66 4.63
N LEU A 409 0.12 -23.61 5.15
CA LEU A 409 -0.01 -22.23 4.67
C LEU A 409 0.46 -22.10 3.21
N ALA A 410 1.60 -22.68 2.87
CA ALA A 410 2.14 -22.66 1.52
C ALA A 410 1.22 -23.40 0.52
N ILE A 411 0.73 -24.59 0.86
CA ILE A 411 -0.20 -25.37 0.02
C ILE A 411 -1.50 -24.60 -0.23
N ILE A 412 -2.14 -24.09 0.83
CA ILE A 412 -3.37 -23.31 0.70
C ILE A 412 -3.14 -22.06 -0.14
N GLY A 413 -2.00 -21.37 0.04
CA GLY A 413 -1.64 -20.19 -0.72
C GLY A 413 -1.47 -20.48 -2.21
N VAL A 414 -0.78 -21.58 -2.57
CA VAL A 414 -0.64 -22.00 -3.99
C VAL A 414 -2.00 -22.35 -4.58
N LEU A 415 -2.85 -23.10 -3.88
CA LEU A 415 -4.20 -23.42 -4.35
C LEU A 415 -5.06 -22.15 -4.53
N ALA A 416 -5.03 -21.22 -3.59
CA ALA A 416 -5.71 -19.93 -3.71
C ALA A 416 -5.20 -19.13 -4.91
N SER A 417 -3.89 -19.19 -5.22
CA SER A 417 -3.30 -18.54 -6.39
C SER A 417 -3.82 -19.12 -7.70
N VAL A 418 -4.00 -20.43 -7.78
CA VAL A 418 -4.60 -21.10 -8.95
C VAL A 418 -6.05 -20.64 -9.17
N VAL A 419 -6.83 -20.58 -8.09
CA VAL A 419 -8.20 -20.03 -8.16
C VAL A 419 -8.18 -18.58 -8.61
N GLY A 420 -7.27 -17.77 -8.08
CA GLY A 420 -7.09 -16.36 -8.43
C GLY A 420 -6.70 -16.15 -9.90
N ALA A 421 -5.95 -17.06 -10.51
CA ALA A 421 -5.60 -16.96 -11.92
C ALA A 421 -6.83 -16.89 -12.83
N PHE A 422 -7.95 -17.52 -12.45
CA PHE A 422 -9.18 -17.55 -13.25
C PHE A 422 -9.69 -16.15 -13.61
N TYR A 423 -9.84 -15.24 -12.64
CA TYR A 423 -10.40 -13.92 -12.93
C TYR A 423 -9.44 -13.00 -13.69
N TYR A 424 -8.14 -13.17 -13.54
CA TYR A 424 -7.16 -12.47 -14.37
C TYR A 424 -7.19 -12.96 -15.81
N LEU A 425 -7.24 -14.29 -16.01
CA LEU A 425 -7.36 -14.89 -17.34
C LEU A 425 -8.69 -14.53 -18.02
N ARG A 426 -9.78 -14.38 -17.25
CA ARG A 426 -11.07 -13.88 -17.76
C ARG A 426 -10.92 -12.49 -18.37
N ILE A 427 -10.19 -11.56 -17.72
CA ILE A 427 -9.94 -10.22 -18.29
C ILE A 427 -9.16 -10.35 -19.60
N VAL A 428 -8.13 -11.18 -19.65
CA VAL A 428 -7.35 -11.43 -20.86
C VAL A 428 -8.24 -12.02 -21.97
N LYS A 429 -9.08 -12.99 -21.63
CA LYS A 429 -10.04 -13.58 -22.59
C LYS A 429 -10.95 -12.51 -23.20
N VAL A 430 -11.53 -11.65 -22.39
CA VAL A 430 -12.41 -10.56 -22.86
C VAL A 430 -11.65 -9.61 -23.81
N MET A 431 -10.42 -9.24 -23.48
CA MET A 431 -9.62 -8.31 -24.30
C MET A 431 -9.23 -8.88 -25.68
N TRP A 432 -8.96 -10.19 -25.77
CA TRP A 432 -8.39 -10.79 -26.96
C TRP A 432 -9.38 -11.56 -27.83
N PHE A 433 -10.45 -12.09 -27.26
CA PHE A 433 -11.33 -13.04 -27.96
C PHE A 433 -12.77 -12.55 -28.13
N ASP A 434 -13.20 -11.52 -27.37
CA ASP A 434 -14.55 -10.99 -27.51
C ASP A 434 -14.57 -9.83 -28.51
N GLU A 435 -15.71 -9.66 -29.21
CA GLU A 435 -15.90 -8.58 -30.18
C GLU A 435 -15.89 -7.20 -29.52
N ALA A 436 -15.25 -6.23 -30.18
CA ALA A 436 -15.14 -4.88 -29.69
C ALA A 436 -16.51 -4.21 -29.55
N LYS A 437 -16.83 -3.69 -28.35
CA LYS A 437 -18.09 -2.99 -28.05
C LYS A 437 -18.01 -1.48 -28.25
N GLY A 438 -16.81 -0.92 -28.46
CA GLY A 438 -16.61 0.52 -28.62
C GLY A 438 -15.14 0.86 -28.75
N GLU A 439 -14.87 2.15 -28.96
CA GLU A 439 -13.49 2.64 -29.02
C GLU A 439 -13.19 3.55 -27.82
N PHE A 440 -12.07 3.30 -27.18
CA PHE A 440 -11.54 4.22 -26.17
C PHE A 440 -10.93 5.47 -26.83
N SER A 441 -11.06 6.59 -26.14
CA SER A 441 -10.46 7.86 -26.52
C SER A 441 -8.92 7.74 -26.55
N ARG A 442 -8.25 8.82 -27.01
CA ARG A 442 -6.78 8.89 -26.97
C ARG A 442 -6.29 8.79 -25.54
N ILE A 443 -5.35 7.89 -25.30
CA ILE A 443 -4.75 7.67 -23.98
C ILE A 443 -3.81 8.86 -23.67
N ALA A 444 -3.93 9.42 -22.48
CA ALA A 444 -3.06 10.48 -22.00
C ALA A 444 -1.61 10.00 -21.86
N GLY A 445 -0.66 10.91 -22.12
CA GLY A 445 0.77 10.56 -22.19
C GLY A 445 1.31 10.02 -20.87
N GLU A 446 0.90 10.61 -19.76
CA GLU A 446 1.28 10.21 -18.40
C GLU A 446 0.81 8.78 -18.07
N LEU A 447 -0.41 8.42 -18.44
CA LEU A 447 -0.91 7.06 -18.23
C LEU A 447 -0.16 6.04 -19.08
N ARG A 448 0.10 6.40 -20.36
CA ARG A 448 0.84 5.55 -21.29
C ARG A 448 2.27 5.30 -20.80
N LEU A 449 2.92 6.31 -20.20
CA LEU A 449 4.24 6.18 -19.60
C LEU A 449 4.20 5.23 -18.40
N VAL A 450 3.26 5.44 -17.46
CA VAL A 450 3.16 4.62 -16.25
C VAL A 450 2.90 3.16 -16.58
N PHE A 451 1.85 2.85 -17.34
CA PHE A 451 1.59 1.43 -17.64
C PHE A 451 2.65 0.81 -18.56
N GLY A 452 3.28 1.60 -19.45
CA GLY A 452 4.38 1.14 -20.29
C GLY A 452 5.62 0.76 -19.47
N LEU A 453 6.03 1.61 -18.51
CA LEU A 453 7.13 1.31 -17.59
C LEU A 453 6.81 0.14 -16.66
N SER A 454 5.57 0.06 -16.16
CA SER A 454 5.12 -1.08 -15.33
C SER A 454 5.16 -2.39 -16.11
N GLY A 455 4.69 -2.40 -17.36
CA GLY A 455 4.77 -3.57 -18.23
C GLY A 455 6.21 -3.98 -18.53
N LEU A 456 7.08 -3.00 -18.83
CA LEU A 456 8.51 -3.24 -19.05
C LEU A 456 9.19 -3.84 -17.80
N PHE A 457 8.90 -3.30 -16.62
CA PHE A 457 9.42 -3.85 -15.36
C PHE A 457 8.95 -5.29 -15.13
N VAL A 458 7.66 -5.55 -15.32
CA VAL A 458 7.07 -6.87 -15.08
C VAL A 458 7.67 -7.95 -15.98
N VAL A 459 7.87 -7.63 -17.26
CA VAL A 459 8.50 -8.55 -18.21
C VAL A 459 10.01 -8.64 -18.02
N GLY A 460 10.65 -7.49 -17.72
CA GLY A 460 12.11 -7.39 -17.53
C GLY A 460 12.62 -7.77 -16.14
N TYR A 461 11.75 -8.17 -15.22
CA TYR A 461 12.13 -8.45 -13.82
C TYR A 461 13.25 -9.50 -13.70
N VAL A 462 13.26 -10.49 -14.58
CA VAL A 462 14.33 -11.52 -14.63
C VAL A 462 15.74 -10.91 -14.74
N LEU A 463 15.86 -9.74 -15.39
CA LEU A 463 17.12 -9.03 -15.58
C LEU A 463 17.49 -8.12 -14.39
N VAL A 464 16.49 -7.52 -13.74
CA VAL A 464 16.69 -6.51 -12.69
C VAL A 464 16.38 -7.02 -11.28
N GLY A 465 15.80 -8.20 -11.15
CA GLY A 465 15.34 -8.76 -9.88
C GLY A 465 16.48 -9.07 -8.90
N GLY A 466 17.67 -9.47 -9.40
CA GLY A 466 18.83 -9.77 -8.55
C GLY A 466 19.25 -8.57 -7.68
N PRO A 467 19.62 -7.42 -8.25
CA PRO A 467 19.96 -6.23 -7.48
C PRO A 467 18.86 -5.74 -6.54
N LEU A 468 17.59 -5.85 -6.96
CA LEU A 468 16.45 -5.47 -6.12
C LEU A 468 16.25 -6.43 -4.93
N GLY A 469 16.45 -7.73 -5.15
CA GLY A 469 16.44 -8.75 -4.10
C GLY A 469 17.54 -8.50 -3.08
N THR A 470 18.78 -8.26 -3.51
CA THR A 470 19.90 -7.94 -2.61
C THR A 470 19.62 -6.67 -1.78
N ALA A 471 18.99 -5.65 -2.38
CA ALA A 471 18.60 -4.44 -1.65
C ALA A 471 17.49 -4.73 -0.62
N ALA A 472 16.53 -5.59 -0.95
CA ALA A 472 15.49 -6.03 -0.02
C ALA A 472 16.05 -6.87 1.14
N GLU A 473 17.01 -7.77 0.87
CA GLU A 473 17.73 -8.52 1.90
C GLU A 473 18.50 -7.59 2.84
N ALA A 474 19.27 -6.64 2.28
CA ALA A 474 19.98 -5.65 3.09
C ALA A 474 19.02 -4.81 3.97
N ALA A 475 17.86 -4.44 3.45
CA ALA A 475 16.83 -3.74 4.21
C ALA A 475 16.21 -4.62 5.30
N ALA A 476 15.88 -5.88 5.01
CA ALA A 476 15.34 -6.81 5.99
C ALA A 476 16.29 -7.04 7.16
N LYS A 477 17.58 -7.20 6.86
CA LYS A 477 18.62 -7.43 7.87
C LYS A 477 18.66 -6.35 8.95
N THR A 478 18.34 -5.10 8.64
CA THR A 478 18.36 -4.00 9.62
C THR A 478 17.29 -4.11 10.71
N LEU A 479 16.27 -4.99 10.55
CA LEU A 479 15.28 -5.29 11.60
C LEU A 479 15.71 -6.40 12.58
N PHE A 480 16.73 -7.17 12.23
CA PHE A 480 17.18 -8.32 13.03
C PHE A 480 18.56 -8.11 13.68
N ASN A 481 19.11 -6.87 13.59
CA ASN A 481 20.43 -6.51 14.16
C ASN A 481 20.30 -5.81 15.50
#